data_e8c0c05abcfa0e6c18f3ac05f5ee4cb1
#
_entry.id   e8c0c05abcfa0e6c18f3ac05f5ee4cb1
#
_cell.length_a   1.000
_cell.length_b   1.000
_cell.length_c   1.000
_cell.angle_alpha   90.00
_cell.angle_beta   90.00
_cell.angle_gamma   90.00
#
_symmetry.space_group_name_H-M   'P 1'
#
loop_
_entity.id
_entity.type
_entity.pdbx_description
1 polymer ?
#
loop_
_entity_poly.entity_id
_entity_poly.type
_entity_poly.pdbx_seq_one_letter_code
_entity_poly.pdbx_strand_id
1 'polypeptide(L)'
;RRKSSGRSDHLQRMGVRKLHMRQSYKIIPVYTADVSGVCSALYELGGMVVMHDPSGCNSTYNTHDEIRWYDQDSLIYISGLTEIDAVMGNDAKFIHDIEETARELKPKFIALAGSPIPFMNGTDFPAIAQVIETETGIPAFAIPTNGMHDYTYGAGIALARIAERFTGESETVSKTAESAIDRESSVNQPHTLNLLGVTPLDFGPQINVDIMKKNLQKYGWEVVSSWAMGDTLENLSRTGEVEMNLVVSSVGLPAAKILREKFGTPYVIGTPISGFTEELIQIMNKKIPHETEGRNEEKDNDSTAYLANRLSGVPEITLIGEAVTMGSLAAFIEKKYQKPVRVICPLETHENLLATNDCIANGEEEMEKLLRDADIIVADPLYRPICPKQSQFYELPHIAFSGRIFLKDIKRKYPEMIYQSQEKIM
;
A
#
# COMPACT_ATOMS: atom_id res chain seq x y z
N ARG A 1 -9.53 -17.90 -52.42
CA ARG A 1 -8.66 -17.81 -51.24
C ARG A 1 -8.31 -16.33 -51.01
N ARG A 2 -9.06 -15.63 -50.20
CA ARG A 2 -8.73 -14.27 -49.74
C ARG A 2 -8.37 -14.35 -48.24
N LYS A 3 -7.19 -13.87 -47.89
CA LYS A 3 -6.61 -13.85 -46.56
C LYS A 3 -7.37 -12.88 -45.66
N SER A 4 -7.86 -13.37 -44.52
CA SER A 4 -8.40 -12.58 -43.40
C SER A 4 -7.25 -12.18 -42.43
N SER A 5 -6.53 -11.10 -42.72
CA SER A 5 -5.43 -10.62 -41.87
C SER A 5 -5.60 -9.18 -41.38
N GLY A 6 -6.81 -8.63 -41.45
CA GLY A 6 -7.03 -7.19 -41.19
C GLY A 6 -7.71 -6.84 -39.85
N ARG A 7 -8.14 -7.80 -39.03
CA ARG A 7 -8.88 -7.50 -37.80
C ARG A 7 -8.06 -7.50 -36.49
N SER A 8 -6.88 -8.12 -36.53
CA SER A 8 -6.00 -8.19 -35.35
C SER A 8 -5.25 -6.89 -35.06
N ASP A 9 -4.85 -6.16 -36.10
CA ASP A 9 -4.01 -4.96 -35.96
C ASP A 9 -4.76 -3.70 -35.51
N HIS A 10 -6.08 -3.66 -35.67
CA HIS A 10 -6.87 -2.47 -35.32
C HIS A 10 -7.18 -2.40 -33.80
N LEU A 11 -7.25 -3.55 -33.13
CA LEU A 11 -7.47 -3.63 -31.68
C LEU A 11 -6.21 -3.32 -30.86
N GLN A 12 -5.03 -3.56 -31.42
CA GLN A 12 -3.76 -3.18 -30.78
C GLN A 12 -3.50 -1.67 -30.77
N ARG A 13 -4.09 -0.91 -31.71
CA ARG A 13 -3.93 0.56 -31.78
C ARG A 13 -4.86 1.35 -30.84
N MET A 14 -5.86 0.72 -30.25
CA MET A 14 -6.83 1.37 -29.36
C MET A 14 -6.47 1.29 -27.86
N GLY A 15 -5.26 0.85 -27.51
CA GLY A 15 -4.84 0.83 -26.11
C GLY A 15 -5.75 0.01 -25.17
N VAL A 16 -6.48 -0.98 -25.73
CA VAL A 16 -7.25 -1.92 -24.91
C VAL A 16 -6.22 -2.78 -24.19
N ARG A 17 -5.92 -2.47 -22.93
CA ARG A 17 -5.26 -3.39 -22.00
C ARG A 17 -5.98 -4.73 -22.16
N LYS A 18 -5.26 -5.80 -22.52
CA LYS A 18 -5.77 -7.15 -22.35
C LYS A 18 -6.19 -7.24 -20.88
N LEU A 19 -7.47 -7.32 -20.61
CA LEU A 19 -8.00 -7.78 -19.34
C LEU A 19 -7.45 -9.21 -19.20
N HIS A 20 -6.32 -9.35 -18.50
CA HIS A 20 -5.91 -10.65 -18.01
C HIS A 20 -6.96 -11.04 -16.97
N MET A 21 -7.88 -11.93 -17.35
CA MET A 21 -8.77 -12.54 -16.37
C MET A 21 -7.87 -13.25 -15.35
N ARG A 22 -7.94 -12.81 -14.10
CA ARG A 22 -7.27 -13.50 -13.00
C ARG A 22 -7.78 -14.93 -12.96
N GLN A 23 -6.86 -15.86 -12.88
CA GLN A 23 -7.19 -17.28 -12.80
C GLN A 23 -7.74 -17.61 -11.41
N SER A 24 -8.64 -18.60 -11.36
CA SER A 24 -9.12 -19.12 -10.08
C SER A 24 -7.98 -19.82 -9.32
N TYR A 25 -7.82 -19.51 -8.04
CA TYR A 25 -6.92 -20.22 -7.14
C TYR A 25 -7.53 -21.58 -6.76
N LYS A 26 -6.69 -22.62 -6.68
CA LYS A 26 -7.08 -23.99 -6.31
C LYS A 26 -6.45 -24.44 -5.00
N ILE A 27 -5.23 -23.97 -4.72
CA ILE A 27 -4.38 -24.42 -3.62
C ILE A 27 -4.07 -23.28 -2.66
N ILE A 28 -3.65 -22.12 -3.18
CA ILE A 28 -3.39 -20.96 -2.37
C ILE A 28 -4.65 -20.12 -2.18
N PRO A 29 -4.87 -19.51 -1.00
CA PRO A 29 -6.03 -18.67 -0.76
C PRO A 29 -5.97 -17.37 -1.59
N VAL A 30 -7.13 -16.75 -1.75
CA VAL A 30 -7.24 -15.42 -2.35
C VAL A 30 -6.68 -14.38 -1.38
N TYR A 31 -5.95 -13.41 -1.88
CA TYR A 31 -5.40 -12.32 -1.09
C TYR A 31 -6.49 -11.37 -0.57
N THR A 32 -6.14 -10.61 0.46
CA THR A 32 -6.99 -9.55 1.01
C THR A 32 -7.44 -8.58 -0.09
N ALA A 33 -8.75 -8.31 -0.15
CA ALA A 33 -9.38 -7.51 -1.19
C ALA A 33 -9.26 -6.00 -0.95
N ASP A 34 -9.60 -5.21 -1.99
CA ASP A 34 -9.58 -3.75 -2.00
C ASP A 34 -10.40 -3.12 -0.85
N VAL A 35 -11.59 -3.64 -0.56
CA VAL A 35 -12.46 -3.14 0.53
C VAL A 35 -11.75 -3.25 1.88
N SER A 36 -11.11 -4.40 2.15
CA SER A 36 -10.31 -4.59 3.38
C SER A 36 -9.10 -3.66 3.41
N GLY A 37 -8.49 -3.40 2.25
CA GLY A 37 -7.41 -2.42 2.12
C GLY A 37 -7.83 -1.02 2.53
N VAL A 38 -9.02 -0.56 2.08
CA VAL A 38 -9.60 0.73 2.50
C VAL A 38 -9.77 0.78 4.01
N CYS A 39 -10.43 -0.23 4.58
CA CYS A 39 -10.69 -0.29 6.01
C CYS A 39 -9.40 -0.25 6.82
N SER A 40 -8.38 -1.01 6.39
CA SER A 40 -7.09 -1.07 7.06
C SER A 40 -6.31 0.25 6.98
N ALA A 41 -6.38 0.94 5.85
CA ALA A 41 -5.70 2.24 5.67
C ALA A 41 -6.32 3.38 6.47
N LEU A 42 -7.65 3.34 6.71
CA LEU A 42 -8.38 4.40 7.40
C LEU A 42 -8.68 4.09 8.87
N TYR A 43 -8.26 2.92 9.37
CA TYR A 43 -8.65 2.35 10.66
C TYR A 43 -8.48 3.30 11.85
N GLU A 44 -7.34 4.01 11.93
CA GLU A 44 -6.94 4.82 13.09
C GLU A 44 -7.31 6.30 12.95
N LEU A 45 -7.87 6.71 11.81
CA LEU A 45 -8.04 8.14 11.49
C LEU A 45 -9.32 8.76 12.08
N GLY A 46 -10.14 7.97 12.78
CA GLY A 46 -11.38 8.45 13.43
C GLY A 46 -12.52 8.73 12.45
N GLY A 47 -12.44 8.24 11.22
CA GLY A 47 -13.50 8.27 10.24
C GLY A 47 -14.41 7.06 10.34
N MET A 48 -15.67 7.21 9.91
CA MET A 48 -16.62 6.13 9.72
C MET A 48 -16.44 5.53 8.33
N VAL A 49 -15.98 4.28 8.25
CA VAL A 49 -15.84 3.55 6.98
C VAL A 49 -17.01 2.59 6.85
N VAL A 50 -17.80 2.75 5.82
CA VAL A 50 -18.97 1.91 5.56
C VAL A 50 -18.77 1.06 4.33
N MET A 51 -18.65 -0.25 4.54
CA MET A 51 -18.67 -1.25 3.49
C MET A 51 -20.12 -1.51 3.08
N HIS A 52 -20.51 -1.09 1.88
CA HIS A 52 -21.86 -1.38 1.36
C HIS A 52 -21.86 -2.82 0.81
N ASP A 53 -22.40 -3.73 1.62
CA ASP A 53 -22.35 -5.16 1.36
C ASP A 53 -23.38 -5.94 2.19
N PRO A 54 -23.81 -7.12 1.73
CA PRO A 54 -24.41 -8.13 2.61
C PRO A 54 -23.36 -8.58 3.65
N SER A 55 -23.75 -8.66 4.91
CA SER A 55 -22.83 -8.87 6.04
C SER A 55 -21.90 -10.10 5.95
N GLY A 56 -22.21 -11.08 5.08
CA GLY A 56 -21.48 -12.34 4.99
C GLY A 56 -20.10 -12.24 4.36
N CYS A 57 -19.94 -11.44 3.30
CA CYS A 57 -18.70 -11.44 2.50
C CYS A 57 -17.56 -10.67 3.18
N ASN A 58 -17.84 -9.50 3.76
CA ASN A 58 -16.82 -8.65 4.39
C ASN A 58 -16.62 -8.91 5.90
N SER A 59 -17.37 -9.84 6.50
CA SER A 59 -17.17 -10.22 7.92
C SER A 59 -15.80 -10.87 8.19
N THR A 60 -15.13 -11.38 7.17
CA THR A 60 -13.76 -11.91 7.27
C THR A 60 -12.72 -10.82 7.56
N TYR A 61 -13.01 -9.55 7.25
CA TYR A 61 -12.13 -8.43 7.54
C TYR A 61 -11.72 -8.39 9.01
N ASN A 62 -12.67 -8.44 9.93
CA ASN A 62 -12.41 -8.37 11.36
C ASN A 62 -11.80 -9.65 11.94
N THR A 63 -12.04 -10.80 11.34
CA THR A 63 -11.57 -12.10 11.86
C THR A 63 -10.25 -12.56 11.26
N HIS A 64 -9.92 -12.14 10.05
CA HIS A 64 -8.76 -12.61 9.29
C HIS A 64 -7.77 -11.49 8.94
N ASP A 65 -8.22 -10.38 8.38
CA ASP A 65 -7.34 -9.36 7.79
C ASP A 65 -6.85 -8.33 8.81
N GLU A 66 -7.72 -7.80 9.67
CA GLU A 66 -7.38 -6.69 10.56
C GLU A 66 -6.84 -7.20 11.91
N ILE A 67 -5.55 -7.05 12.11
CA ILE A 67 -4.87 -7.52 13.32
C ILE A 67 -5.11 -6.66 14.56
N ARG A 68 -5.59 -5.41 14.39
CA ARG A 68 -5.89 -4.44 15.47
C ARG A 68 -7.31 -4.60 16.02
N TRP A 69 -8.17 -5.39 15.37
CA TRP A 69 -9.61 -5.45 15.65
C TRP A 69 -9.98 -5.67 17.14
N TYR A 70 -9.18 -6.44 17.87
CA TYR A 70 -9.43 -6.72 19.29
C TYR A 70 -8.67 -5.79 20.25
N ASP A 71 -7.70 -5.06 19.74
CA ASP A 71 -6.79 -4.25 20.55
C ASP A 71 -7.09 -2.75 20.45
N GLN A 72 -7.85 -2.33 19.41
CA GLN A 72 -8.08 -0.91 19.11
C GLN A 72 -9.47 -0.71 18.48
N ASP A 73 -10.24 0.23 19.02
CA ASP A 73 -11.56 0.58 18.51
C ASP A 73 -11.46 1.32 17.16
N SER A 74 -12.42 1.06 16.28
CA SER A 74 -12.58 1.75 15.00
C SER A 74 -14.04 1.82 14.58
N LEU A 75 -14.40 2.84 13.78
CA LEU A 75 -15.74 3.05 13.26
C LEU A 75 -15.89 2.40 11.87
N ILE A 76 -15.74 1.07 11.80
CA ILE A 76 -15.90 0.30 10.56
C ILE A 76 -17.19 -0.49 10.61
N TYR A 77 -18.04 -0.29 9.59
CA TYR A 77 -19.39 -0.85 9.52
C TYR A 77 -19.63 -1.57 8.19
N ILE A 78 -20.53 -2.54 8.23
CA ILE A 78 -21.11 -3.18 7.06
C ILE A 78 -22.57 -2.76 7.01
N SER A 79 -23.05 -2.28 5.87
CA SER A 79 -24.41 -1.75 5.71
C SER A 79 -25.52 -2.80 5.86
N GLY A 80 -25.17 -4.08 5.76
CA GLY A 80 -26.17 -5.15 5.82
C GLY A 80 -27.15 -5.13 4.64
N LEU A 81 -26.64 -4.88 3.42
CA LEU A 81 -27.44 -4.85 2.20
C LEU A 81 -28.28 -6.12 2.05
N THR A 82 -29.59 -5.98 2.01
CA THR A 82 -30.51 -7.10 1.80
C THR A 82 -30.74 -7.35 0.30
N GLU A 83 -31.20 -8.56 -0.05
CA GLU A 83 -31.55 -8.90 -1.43
C GLU A 83 -32.61 -7.95 -1.99
N ILE A 84 -33.60 -7.58 -1.18
CA ILE A 84 -34.67 -6.65 -1.59
C ILE A 84 -34.09 -5.25 -1.83
N ASP A 85 -33.24 -4.74 -0.94
CA ASP A 85 -32.61 -3.44 -1.10
C ASP A 85 -31.73 -3.39 -2.37
N ALA A 86 -31.00 -4.48 -2.64
CA ALA A 86 -30.17 -4.60 -3.83
C ALA A 86 -31.00 -4.60 -5.13
N VAL A 87 -32.12 -5.30 -5.16
CA VAL A 87 -33.01 -5.38 -6.34
C VAL A 87 -33.77 -4.07 -6.57
N MET A 88 -34.21 -3.43 -5.48
CA MET A 88 -35.02 -2.19 -5.54
C MET A 88 -34.17 -0.93 -5.70
N GLY A 89 -32.87 -0.97 -5.44
CA GLY A 89 -31.99 0.20 -5.44
C GLY A 89 -32.36 1.18 -4.30
N ASN A 90 -32.45 0.68 -3.06
CA ASN A 90 -32.93 1.48 -1.92
C ASN A 90 -31.81 2.32 -1.27
N ASP A 91 -31.30 3.28 -2.03
CA ASP A 91 -30.26 4.20 -1.55
C ASP A 91 -30.71 5.07 -0.38
N ALA A 92 -32.02 5.42 -0.32
CA ALA A 92 -32.57 6.27 0.72
C ALA A 92 -32.44 5.64 2.13
N LYS A 93 -32.62 4.33 2.25
CA LYS A 93 -32.40 3.61 3.51
C LYS A 93 -30.92 3.63 3.90
N PHE A 94 -30.03 3.36 2.93
CA PHE A 94 -28.60 3.37 3.16
C PHE A 94 -28.09 4.74 3.62
N ILE A 95 -28.54 5.81 2.99
CA ILE A 95 -28.22 7.19 3.40
C ILE A 95 -28.72 7.46 4.82
N HIS A 96 -30.00 7.15 5.10
CA HIS A 96 -30.61 7.38 6.41
C HIS A 96 -29.86 6.67 7.55
N ASP A 97 -29.53 5.39 7.37
CA ASP A 97 -28.81 4.58 8.36
C ASP A 97 -27.42 5.19 8.68
N ILE A 98 -26.71 5.70 7.66
CA ILE A 98 -25.43 6.39 7.82
C ILE A 98 -25.61 7.71 8.56
N GLU A 99 -26.59 8.53 8.20
CA GLU A 99 -26.86 9.82 8.84
C GLU A 99 -27.20 9.66 10.32
N GLU A 100 -28.07 8.70 10.66
CA GLU A 100 -28.44 8.42 12.05
C GLU A 100 -27.20 8.01 12.87
N THR A 101 -26.40 7.08 12.34
CA THR A 101 -25.17 6.64 12.96
C THR A 101 -24.13 7.78 13.11
N ALA A 102 -24.01 8.62 12.07
CA ALA A 102 -23.06 9.74 12.08
C ALA A 102 -23.44 10.83 13.09
N ARG A 103 -24.74 11.08 13.30
CA ARG A 103 -25.22 12.03 14.34
C ARG A 103 -24.87 11.56 15.76
N GLU A 104 -24.91 10.25 16.00
CA GLU A 104 -24.57 9.65 17.29
C GLU A 104 -23.05 9.62 17.51
N LEU A 105 -22.29 9.11 16.54
CA LEU A 105 -20.85 8.83 16.70
C LEU A 105 -19.94 10.01 16.38
N LYS A 106 -20.42 10.98 15.59
CA LYS A 106 -19.69 12.20 15.18
C LYS A 106 -18.29 11.90 14.62
N PRO A 107 -18.17 11.07 13.57
CA PRO A 107 -16.90 10.74 12.96
C PRO A 107 -16.25 11.97 12.33
N LYS A 108 -14.93 11.95 12.16
CA LYS A 108 -14.18 13.04 11.51
C LYS A 108 -14.46 13.11 10.00
N PHE A 109 -14.79 11.98 9.40
CA PHE A 109 -15.20 11.86 8.00
C PHE A 109 -16.03 10.57 7.81
N ILE A 110 -16.67 10.44 6.66
CA ILE A 110 -17.41 9.25 6.25
C ILE A 110 -16.83 8.77 4.91
N ALA A 111 -16.38 7.51 4.85
CA ALA A 111 -15.87 6.88 3.64
C ALA A 111 -16.75 5.71 3.22
N LEU A 112 -17.22 5.73 1.96
CA LEU A 112 -18.05 4.68 1.40
C LEU A 112 -17.22 3.77 0.51
N ALA A 113 -17.22 2.45 0.79
CA ALA A 113 -16.52 1.43 0.02
C ALA A 113 -17.53 0.41 -0.52
N GLY A 114 -17.48 0.14 -1.83
CA GLY A 114 -18.38 -0.79 -2.50
C GLY A 114 -17.82 -2.19 -2.58
N SER A 115 -18.70 -3.20 -2.42
CA SER A 115 -18.44 -4.60 -2.72
C SER A 115 -18.90 -4.98 -4.15
N PRO A 116 -18.72 -6.22 -4.61
CA PRO A 116 -19.17 -6.63 -5.95
C PRO A 116 -20.65 -6.41 -6.24
N ILE A 117 -21.54 -6.57 -5.24
CA ILE A 117 -22.99 -6.47 -5.47
C ILE A 117 -23.42 -5.03 -5.78
N PRO A 118 -23.13 -4.02 -4.97
CA PRO A 118 -23.42 -2.63 -5.31
C PRO A 118 -22.77 -2.18 -6.63
N PHE A 119 -21.55 -2.66 -6.91
CA PHE A 119 -20.86 -2.37 -8.17
C PHE A 119 -21.65 -2.89 -9.37
N MET A 120 -22.12 -4.15 -9.32
CA MET A 120 -22.94 -4.73 -10.40
C MET A 120 -24.30 -4.03 -10.55
N ASN A 121 -24.87 -3.53 -9.44
CA ASN A 121 -26.14 -2.79 -9.45
C ASN A 121 -25.98 -1.36 -9.94
N GLY A 122 -24.75 -0.85 -10.09
CA GLY A 122 -24.48 0.52 -10.53
C GLY A 122 -24.77 1.57 -9.47
N THR A 123 -24.61 1.25 -8.18
CA THR A 123 -24.78 2.20 -7.07
C THR A 123 -23.86 3.41 -7.25
N ASP A 124 -24.44 4.62 -7.25
CA ASP A 124 -23.70 5.88 -7.40
C ASP A 124 -23.16 6.39 -6.05
N PHE A 125 -22.07 5.77 -5.57
CA PHE A 125 -21.43 6.16 -4.32
C PHE A 125 -20.97 7.62 -4.27
N PRO A 126 -20.44 8.24 -5.34
CA PRO A 126 -20.14 9.67 -5.35
C PRO A 126 -21.37 10.56 -5.06
N ALA A 127 -22.52 10.28 -5.68
CA ALA A 127 -23.76 11.03 -5.43
C ALA A 127 -24.26 10.80 -4.00
N ILE A 128 -24.24 9.57 -3.51
CA ILE A 128 -24.61 9.22 -2.13
C ILE A 128 -23.72 9.95 -1.12
N ALA A 129 -22.41 9.95 -1.31
CA ALA A 129 -21.47 10.66 -0.44
C ALA A 129 -21.75 12.17 -0.40
N GLN A 130 -22.09 12.79 -1.54
CA GLN A 130 -22.43 14.20 -1.62
C GLN A 130 -23.71 14.53 -0.83
N VAL A 131 -24.72 13.68 -0.90
CA VAL A 131 -25.96 13.83 -0.11
C VAL A 131 -25.63 13.76 1.38
N ILE A 132 -24.91 12.71 1.82
CA ILE A 132 -24.52 12.52 3.22
C ILE A 132 -23.70 13.72 3.74
N GLU A 133 -22.73 14.22 2.96
CA GLU A 133 -21.94 15.40 3.34
C GLU A 133 -22.83 16.65 3.50
N THR A 134 -23.81 16.84 2.61
CA THR A 134 -24.73 17.98 2.66
C THR A 134 -25.66 17.92 3.88
N GLU A 135 -26.21 16.74 4.20
CA GLU A 135 -27.19 16.56 5.27
C GLU A 135 -26.54 16.49 6.67
N THR A 136 -25.32 15.96 6.75
CA THR A 136 -24.62 15.80 8.05
C THR A 136 -23.64 16.94 8.36
N GLY A 137 -23.13 17.64 7.34
CA GLY A 137 -22.02 18.59 7.47
C GLY A 137 -20.66 17.91 7.75
N ILE A 138 -20.60 16.58 7.72
CA ILE A 138 -19.37 15.80 7.92
C ILE A 138 -18.77 15.49 6.55
N PRO A 139 -17.46 15.73 6.32
CA PRO A 139 -16.81 15.37 5.06
C PRO A 139 -17.09 13.92 4.67
N ALA A 140 -17.70 13.68 3.52
CA ALA A 140 -18.02 12.35 3.03
C ALA A 140 -17.47 12.13 1.63
N PHE A 141 -16.97 10.93 1.33
CA PHE A 141 -16.39 10.59 0.04
C PHE A 141 -16.52 9.11 -0.28
N ALA A 142 -16.59 8.83 -1.58
CA ALA A 142 -16.60 7.47 -2.10
C ALA A 142 -15.19 7.00 -2.44
N ILE A 143 -14.92 5.72 -2.20
CA ILE A 143 -13.73 5.02 -2.65
C ILE A 143 -14.18 3.94 -3.65
N PRO A 144 -13.72 3.99 -4.93
CA PRO A 144 -14.23 3.15 -5.99
C PRO A 144 -13.69 1.71 -5.91
N THR A 145 -14.06 0.99 -4.84
CA THR A 145 -13.79 -0.44 -4.67
C THR A 145 -14.93 -1.27 -5.25
N ASN A 146 -14.64 -2.53 -5.57
CA ASN A 146 -15.59 -3.47 -6.14
C ASN A 146 -15.33 -4.93 -5.75
N GLY A 147 -14.37 -5.19 -4.86
CA GLY A 147 -13.98 -6.54 -4.43
C GLY A 147 -13.21 -7.36 -5.47
N MET A 148 -12.86 -6.77 -6.64
CA MET A 148 -12.12 -7.46 -7.71
C MET A 148 -10.64 -7.07 -7.78
N HIS A 149 -10.23 -6.05 -7.04
CA HIS A 149 -8.83 -5.64 -6.87
C HIS A 149 -8.28 -6.20 -5.56
N ASP A 150 -6.96 -6.21 -5.42
CA ASP A 150 -6.34 -6.53 -4.14
C ASP A 150 -6.26 -5.29 -3.21
N TYR A 151 -5.80 -5.54 -1.97
CA TYR A 151 -5.73 -4.51 -0.92
C TYR A 151 -4.85 -3.30 -1.29
N THR A 152 -3.82 -3.49 -2.13
CA THR A 152 -2.91 -2.39 -2.49
C THR A 152 -3.64 -1.30 -3.26
N TYR A 153 -4.57 -1.70 -4.13
CA TYR A 153 -5.44 -0.78 -4.85
C TYR A 153 -6.34 0.00 -3.88
N GLY A 154 -7.11 -0.71 -3.03
CA GLY A 154 -8.06 -0.07 -2.12
C GLY A 154 -7.39 0.85 -1.09
N ALA A 155 -6.34 0.36 -0.44
CA ALA A 155 -5.58 1.13 0.54
C ALA A 155 -4.89 2.35 -0.11
N GLY A 156 -4.33 2.17 -1.31
CA GLY A 156 -3.69 3.25 -2.06
C GLY A 156 -4.64 4.39 -2.39
N ILE A 157 -5.84 4.08 -2.91
CA ILE A 157 -6.86 5.10 -3.21
C ILE A 157 -7.38 5.74 -1.93
N ALA A 158 -7.55 4.98 -0.85
CA ALA A 158 -7.99 5.53 0.44
C ALA A 158 -7.01 6.58 0.97
N LEU A 159 -5.71 6.29 0.97
CA LEU A 159 -4.68 7.26 1.37
C LEU A 159 -4.61 8.46 0.42
N ALA A 160 -4.82 8.24 -0.89
CA ALA A 160 -4.92 9.31 -1.87
C ALA A 160 -6.08 10.28 -1.55
N ARG A 161 -7.26 9.76 -1.19
CA ARG A 161 -8.40 10.59 -0.79
C ARG A 161 -8.13 11.37 0.49
N ILE A 162 -7.43 10.79 1.47
CA ILE A 162 -6.97 11.53 2.64
C ILE A 162 -6.01 12.66 2.24
N ALA A 163 -5.05 12.38 1.36
CA ALA A 163 -4.12 13.40 0.87
C ALA A 163 -4.83 14.54 0.11
N GLU A 164 -5.85 14.23 -0.68
CA GLU A 164 -6.63 15.23 -1.41
C GLU A 164 -7.44 16.14 -0.47
N ARG A 165 -8.12 15.58 0.54
CA ARG A 165 -9.15 16.29 1.31
C ARG A 165 -8.69 16.85 2.65
N PHE A 166 -7.69 16.24 3.29
CA PHE A 166 -7.33 16.54 4.68
C PHE A 166 -5.92 17.09 4.88
N THR A 167 -5.12 17.19 3.82
CA THR A 167 -3.86 17.94 3.88
C THR A 167 -4.11 19.38 3.42
N GLY A 168 -3.55 20.36 4.14
CA GLY A 168 -3.80 21.78 3.91
C GLY A 168 -3.45 22.24 2.49
N GLU A 169 -3.88 23.45 2.11
CA GLU A 169 -3.49 24.07 0.86
C GLU A 169 -2.07 24.69 0.98
N SER A 170 -1.42 24.91 -0.18
CA SER A 170 -0.04 25.39 -0.32
C SER A 170 0.26 26.78 0.31
N GLU A 171 -0.73 27.48 0.88
CA GLU A 171 -0.50 28.77 1.56
C GLU A 171 0.42 28.68 2.81
N THR A 172 0.55 27.44 3.37
CA THR A 172 1.52 27.19 4.45
C THR A 172 2.96 27.08 3.96
N VAL A 173 3.20 26.88 2.66
CA VAL A 173 4.54 26.73 2.05
C VAL A 173 5.33 28.06 2.08
N SER A 174 4.65 29.23 2.07
CA SER A 174 5.36 30.51 2.21
C SER A 174 6.00 30.70 3.59
N LYS A 175 5.45 30.07 4.64
CA LYS A 175 6.04 30.09 6.00
C LYS A 175 7.19 29.09 6.16
N THR A 176 7.18 27.98 5.40
CA THR A 176 8.28 27.01 5.41
C THR A 176 9.51 27.52 4.67
N ALA A 177 9.36 28.37 3.64
CA ALA A 177 10.49 29.02 2.98
C ALA A 177 11.21 30.01 3.92
N GLU A 178 10.46 30.76 4.76
CA GLU A 178 11.05 31.61 5.79
C GLU A 178 11.70 30.80 6.91
N SER A 179 11.11 29.65 7.31
CA SER A 179 11.69 28.74 8.30
C SER A 179 12.88 27.93 7.75
N ALA A 180 12.98 27.71 6.45
CA ALA A 180 14.16 27.11 5.82
C ALA A 180 15.38 28.03 5.84
N ILE A 181 15.19 29.34 5.69
CA ILE A 181 16.27 30.35 5.82
C ILE A 181 16.81 30.39 7.25
N ASP A 182 15.94 30.21 8.27
CA ASP A 182 16.38 30.13 9.68
C ASP A 182 17.07 28.79 10.02
N ARG A 183 16.84 27.71 9.25
CA ARG A 183 17.46 26.39 9.46
C ARG A 183 18.92 26.29 9.01
N GLU A 184 19.36 27.08 8.03
CA GLU A 184 20.78 27.14 7.65
C GLU A 184 21.74 27.56 8.78
N SER A 185 21.20 28.14 9.86
CA SER A 185 21.98 28.53 11.02
C SER A 185 22.11 27.47 12.13
N SER A 186 21.38 26.31 12.03
CA SER A 186 21.42 25.25 13.04
C SER A 186 21.97 23.92 12.48
N VAL A 187 23.28 23.73 12.61
CA VAL A 187 24.08 22.59 12.14
C VAL A 187 23.64 21.22 12.71
N ASN A 188 22.53 21.11 13.49
CA ASN A 188 22.15 19.89 14.22
C ASN A 188 20.65 19.58 14.20
N GLN A 189 19.83 20.11 13.28
CA GLN A 189 18.43 19.66 13.22
C GLN A 189 18.28 18.41 12.34
N PRO A 190 17.47 17.41 12.75
CA PRO A 190 17.21 16.23 11.94
C PRO A 190 16.42 16.61 10.68
N HIS A 191 16.67 15.90 9.59
CA HIS A 191 15.81 15.94 8.41
C HIS A 191 14.43 15.38 8.73
N THR A 192 13.40 15.85 8.05
CA THR A 192 12.01 15.46 8.32
C THR A 192 11.38 14.72 7.15
N LEU A 193 10.59 13.68 7.47
CA LEU A 193 9.88 12.91 6.44
C LEU A 193 8.48 12.46 6.88
N ASN A 194 7.64 12.16 5.88
CA ASN A 194 6.44 11.35 6.07
C ASN A 194 6.71 9.90 5.66
N LEU A 195 6.19 8.97 6.44
CA LEU A 195 6.25 7.54 6.15
C LEU A 195 4.93 7.09 5.55
N LEU A 196 4.91 6.79 4.24
CA LEU A 196 3.70 6.53 3.47
C LEU A 196 3.52 5.04 3.17
N GLY A 197 2.31 4.52 3.43
CA GLY A 197 1.93 3.15 3.10
C GLY A 197 2.23 2.11 4.16
N VAL A 198 2.32 2.49 5.43
CA VAL A 198 2.58 1.55 6.55
C VAL A 198 1.31 0.82 6.98
N THR A 199 0.71 0.04 6.10
CA THR A 199 -0.46 -0.78 6.44
C THR A 199 -0.08 -1.97 7.33
N PRO A 200 -0.95 -2.42 8.24
CA PRO A 200 -0.71 -3.67 8.96
C PRO A 200 -0.73 -4.88 8.05
N LEU A 201 -1.33 -4.77 6.86
CA LEU A 201 -1.34 -5.83 5.84
C LEU A 201 0.07 -6.13 5.32
N ASP A 202 0.92 -5.09 5.17
CA ASP A 202 2.32 -5.22 4.75
C ASP A 202 3.28 -5.40 5.93
N PHE A 203 3.08 -4.63 7.01
CA PHE A 203 4.08 -4.50 8.07
C PHE A 203 3.70 -5.21 9.37
N GLY A 204 2.48 -5.77 9.45
CA GLY A 204 2.02 -6.46 10.65
C GLY A 204 1.82 -5.50 11.84
N PRO A 205 2.25 -5.87 13.05
CA PRO A 205 1.96 -5.07 14.25
C PRO A 205 2.76 -3.77 14.31
N GLN A 206 2.22 -2.78 15.04
CA GLN A 206 2.79 -1.43 15.24
C GLN A 206 4.28 -1.43 15.57
N ILE A 207 4.77 -2.41 16.33
CA ILE A 207 6.18 -2.50 16.72
C ILE A 207 7.14 -2.49 15.53
N ASN A 208 6.75 -3.03 14.39
CA ASN A 208 7.59 -3.03 13.18
C ASN A 208 7.76 -1.62 12.61
N VAL A 209 6.69 -0.82 12.63
CA VAL A 209 6.72 0.59 12.23
C VAL A 209 7.54 1.42 13.21
N ASP A 210 7.41 1.16 14.51
CA ASP A 210 8.20 1.83 15.54
C ASP A 210 9.70 1.56 15.38
N ILE A 211 10.07 0.34 14.98
CA ILE A 211 11.47 -0.01 14.68
C ILE A 211 11.94 0.71 13.42
N MET A 212 11.12 0.80 12.37
CA MET A 212 11.46 1.58 11.17
C MET A 212 11.72 3.06 11.53
N LYS A 213 10.82 3.68 12.30
CA LYS A 213 10.98 5.06 12.77
C LYS A 213 12.29 5.24 13.56
N LYS A 214 12.59 4.34 14.49
CA LYS A 214 13.85 4.36 15.27
C LYS A 214 15.08 4.17 14.39
N ASN A 215 15.01 3.32 13.38
CA ASN A 215 16.13 3.12 12.47
C ASN A 215 16.38 4.38 11.62
N LEU A 216 15.35 5.01 11.07
CA LEU A 216 15.47 6.27 10.33
C LEU A 216 16.06 7.39 11.23
N GLN A 217 15.62 7.46 12.48
CA GLN A 217 16.13 8.44 13.46
C GLN A 217 17.64 8.28 13.73
N LYS A 218 18.17 7.05 13.76
CA LYS A 218 19.63 6.82 13.91
C LYS A 218 20.47 7.44 12.80
N TYR A 219 19.87 7.62 11.61
CA TYR A 219 20.51 8.27 10.46
C TYR A 219 20.14 9.75 10.30
N GLY A 220 19.55 10.36 11.33
CA GLY A 220 19.23 11.78 11.33
C GLY A 220 17.91 12.15 10.63
N TRP A 221 16.99 11.19 10.42
CA TRP A 221 15.68 11.42 9.84
C TRP A 221 14.57 11.25 10.86
N GLU A 222 13.77 12.30 11.08
CA GLU A 222 12.61 12.29 11.96
C GLU A 222 11.32 12.06 11.17
N VAL A 223 10.50 11.12 11.61
CA VAL A 223 9.19 10.83 11.01
C VAL A 223 8.15 11.74 11.63
N VAL A 224 7.65 12.71 10.87
CA VAL A 224 6.61 13.66 11.28
C VAL A 224 5.23 13.03 11.23
N SER A 225 4.92 12.30 10.15
CA SER A 225 3.65 11.57 10.02
C SER A 225 3.85 10.14 9.49
N SER A 226 2.91 9.27 9.86
CA SER A 226 2.93 7.84 9.52
C SER A 226 1.56 7.43 8.98
N TRP A 227 1.47 7.13 7.68
CA TRP A 227 0.21 6.96 6.97
C TRP A 227 -0.25 5.50 6.93
N ALA A 228 -1.44 5.28 7.45
CA ALA A 228 -2.22 4.05 7.67
C ALA A 228 -2.08 3.40 9.05
N MET A 229 -0.96 3.58 9.78
CA MET A 229 -0.79 2.98 11.10
C MET A 229 0.06 3.86 12.01
N GLY A 230 -0.39 4.06 13.24
CA GLY A 230 0.34 4.76 14.29
C GLY A 230 0.30 6.28 14.19
N ASP A 231 -0.79 6.86 13.64
CA ASP A 231 -0.98 8.30 13.55
C ASP A 231 -2.46 8.71 13.57
N THR A 232 -2.71 10.02 13.66
CA THR A 232 -4.05 10.61 13.67
C THR A 232 -4.28 11.51 12.46
N LEU A 233 -5.55 11.71 12.09
CA LEU A 233 -5.92 12.58 10.97
C LEU A 233 -5.38 14.01 11.16
N GLU A 234 -5.38 14.54 12.40
CA GLU A 234 -4.86 15.85 12.72
C GLU A 234 -3.37 15.96 12.45
N ASN A 235 -2.59 14.93 12.76
CA ASN A 235 -1.16 14.96 12.49
C ASN A 235 -0.89 14.82 10.98
N LEU A 236 -1.70 14.08 10.23
CA LEU A 236 -1.57 14.00 8.78
C LEU A 236 -1.76 15.35 8.08
N SER A 237 -2.49 16.30 8.68
CA SER A 237 -2.63 17.65 8.12
C SER A 237 -1.28 18.41 8.02
N ARG A 238 -0.29 18.02 8.82
CA ARG A 238 1.07 18.59 8.85
C ARG A 238 2.01 18.02 7.77
N THR A 239 1.52 17.15 6.93
CA THR A 239 2.31 16.43 5.91
C THR A 239 3.08 17.37 4.97
N GLY A 240 2.60 18.60 4.73
CA GLY A 240 3.29 19.60 3.93
C GLY A 240 4.54 20.23 4.58
N GLU A 241 4.80 19.95 5.85
CA GLU A 241 5.91 20.56 6.62
C GLU A 241 7.25 19.81 6.49
N VAL A 242 7.31 18.73 5.72
CA VAL A 242 8.48 17.85 5.66
C VAL A 242 9.32 18.05 4.41
N GLU A 243 10.57 17.62 4.47
CA GLU A 243 11.53 17.68 3.36
C GLU A 243 11.36 16.53 2.36
N MET A 244 10.81 15.38 2.79
CA MET A 244 10.74 14.17 1.99
C MET A 244 9.51 13.32 2.32
N ASN A 245 8.99 12.60 1.32
CA ASN A 245 8.05 11.51 1.50
C ASN A 245 8.76 10.16 1.27
N LEU A 246 8.73 9.24 2.23
CA LEU A 246 9.25 7.89 2.09
C LEU A 246 8.11 6.90 1.86
N VAL A 247 8.04 6.33 0.66
CA VAL A 247 7.04 5.33 0.26
C VAL A 247 7.59 3.95 0.57
N VAL A 248 7.06 3.29 1.60
CA VAL A 248 7.58 2.01 2.11
C VAL A 248 6.86 0.78 1.57
N SER A 249 5.70 0.96 0.94
CA SER A 249 4.99 -0.04 0.14
C SER A 249 4.25 0.65 -1.00
N SER A 250 3.87 -0.08 -2.05
CA SER A 250 3.15 0.46 -3.21
C SER A 250 1.85 1.19 -2.83
N VAL A 251 1.26 0.84 -1.69
CA VAL A 251 0.09 1.52 -1.10
C VAL A 251 0.31 3.02 -0.88
N GLY A 252 1.53 3.43 -0.52
CA GLY A 252 1.84 4.84 -0.28
C GLY A 252 2.01 5.69 -1.55
N LEU A 253 2.20 5.07 -2.71
CA LEU A 253 2.56 5.77 -3.95
C LEU A 253 1.49 6.74 -4.48
N PRO A 254 0.18 6.41 -4.48
CA PRO A 254 -0.85 7.34 -4.91
C PRO A 254 -0.87 8.63 -4.04
N ALA A 255 -0.77 8.49 -2.73
CA ALA A 255 -0.69 9.64 -1.82
C ALA A 255 0.59 10.45 -2.04
N ALA A 256 1.74 9.81 -2.24
CA ALA A 256 3.01 10.50 -2.52
C ALA A 256 2.94 11.38 -3.76
N LYS A 257 2.28 10.93 -4.83
CA LYS A 257 2.07 11.70 -6.06
C LYS A 257 1.23 12.95 -5.80
N ILE A 258 0.14 12.83 -5.07
CA ILE A 258 -0.73 13.96 -4.70
C ILE A 258 0.03 14.96 -3.82
N LEU A 259 0.78 14.48 -2.82
CA LEU A 259 1.56 15.36 -1.94
C LEU A 259 2.67 16.10 -2.69
N ARG A 260 3.29 15.44 -3.69
CA ARG A 260 4.25 16.10 -4.59
C ARG A 260 3.58 17.19 -5.44
N GLU A 261 2.38 16.93 -5.98
CA GLU A 261 1.61 17.92 -6.74
C GLU A 261 1.18 19.11 -5.87
N LYS A 262 0.71 18.85 -4.64
CA LYS A 262 0.22 19.89 -3.71
C LYS A 262 1.34 20.74 -3.11
N PHE A 263 2.41 20.10 -2.65
CA PHE A 263 3.44 20.75 -1.82
C PHE A 263 4.81 20.82 -2.49
N GLY A 264 5.01 20.12 -3.62
CA GLY A 264 6.31 19.99 -4.24
C GLY A 264 7.28 19.07 -3.48
N THR A 265 6.83 18.40 -2.40
CA THR A 265 7.67 17.53 -1.59
C THR A 265 8.13 16.31 -2.39
N PRO A 266 9.44 16.09 -2.58
CA PRO A 266 9.95 14.92 -3.29
C PRO A 266 9.63 13.64 -2.55
N TYR A 267 9.64 12.49 -3.28
CA TYR A 267 9.49 11.20 -2.64
C TYR A 267 10.56 10.20 -3.10
N VAL A 268 10.86 9.25 -2.21
CA VAL A 268 11.71 8.09 -2.46
C VAL A 268 10.93 6.82 -2.14
N ILE A 269 11.10 5.78 -2.96
CA ILE A 269 10.41 4.50 -2.81
C ILE A 269 11.40 3.46 -2.32
N GLY A 270 11.12 2.86 -1.17
CA GLY A 270 11.93 1.81 -0.58
C GLY A 270 11.59 1.57 0.89
N THR A 271 11.68 0.33 1.33
CA THR A 271 11.43 -0.07 2.72
C THR A 271 12.73 -0.07 3.50
N PRO A 272 12.82 0.58 4.68
CA PRO A 272 14.03 0.61 5.50
C PRO A 272 14.27 -0.73 6.21
N ILE A 273 14.68 -1.73 5.43
CA ILE A 273 15.04 -3.08 5.90
C ILE A 273 16.49 -3.07 6.38
N SER A 274 16.79 -3.83 7.42
CA SER A 274 18.15 -4.01 7.94
C SER A 274 19.16 -4.34 6.82
N GLY A 275 20.24 -3.57 6.74
CA GLY A 275 21.26 -3.70 5.68
C GLY A 275 20.97 -2.95 4.38
N PHE A 276 19.74 -2.61 4.07
CA PHE A 276 19.37 -1.72 2.96
C PHE A 276 19.15 -0.27 3.41
N THR A 277 18.82 -0.04 4.68
CA THR A 277 18.49 1.29 5.23
C THR A 277 19.58 2.33 4.94
N GLU A 278 20.86 1.98 5.08
CA GLU A 278 21.96 2.91 4.84
C GLU A 278 22.00 3.41 3.38
N GLU A 279 21.80 2.50 2.41
CA GLU A 279 21.73 2.86 0.99
C GLU A 279 20.51 3.72 0.66
N LEU A 280 19.36 3.36 1.24
CA LEU A 280 18.14 4.14 1.13
C LEU A 280 18.36 5.59 1.62
N ILE A 281 19.01 5.76 2.77
CA ILE A 281 19.34 7.08 3.33
C ILE A 281 20.28 7.87 2.42
N GLN A 282 21.29 7.22 1.82
CA GLN A 282 22.19 7.90 0.86
C GLN A 282 21.43 8.44 -0.35
N ILE A 283 20.43 7.70 -0.84
CA ILE A 283 19.57 8.14 -1.95
C ILE A 283 18.66 9.28 -1.50
N MET A 284 18.06 9.19 -0.32
CA MET A 284 17.24 10.25 0.24
C MET A 284 18.02 11.56 0.39
N ASN A 285 19.23 11.50 0.95
CA ASN A 285 20.08 12.68 1.13
C ASN A 285 20.47 13.36 -0.19
N LYS A 286 20.64 12.60 -1.29
CA LYS A 286 20.91 13.15 -2.61
C LYS A 286 19.70 13.86 -3.23
N LYS A 287 18.49 13.54 -2.80
CA LYS A 287 17.24 14.11 -3.33
C LYS A 287 16.71 15.29 -2.52
N ILE A 288 17.37 15.68 -1.44
CA ILE A 288 17.05 16.92 -0.73
C ILE A 288 17.35 18.07 -1.70
N PRO A 289 16.39 18.96 -1.99
CA PRO A 289 16.63 20.09 -2.89
C PRO A 289 17.71 21.02 -2.32
N HIS A 290 18.82 21.14 -3.03
CA HIS A 290 19.79 22.22 -2.77
C HIS A 290 19.37 23.43 -3.59
N GLU A 291 19.47 24.64 -3.05
CA GLU A 291 18.97 25.91 -3.62
C GLU A 291 19.47 26.26 -5.03
N THR A 292 20.42 25.51 -5.59
CA THR A 292 21.14 25.87 -6.84
C THR A 292 20.71 25.12 -8.09
N GLU A 293 19.88 24.09 -8.01
CA GLU A 293 19.48 23.30 -9.19
C GLU A 293 17.99 23.48 -9.49
N GLY A 294 17.69 23.96 -10.71
CA GLY A 294 16.31 24.06 -11.19
C GLY A 294 15.62 22.70 -11.15
N ARG A 295 14.32 22.72 -10.78
CA ARG A 295 13.45 21.53 -10.72
C ARG A 295 13.49 20.80 -12.07
N ASN A 296 14.29 19.75 -12.16
CA ASN A 296 14.19 18.78 -13.25
C ASN A 296 13.04 17.81 -12.91
N GLU A 297 12.13 17.61 -13.85
CA GLU A 297 11.11 16.56 -13.78
C GLU A 297 11.84 15.20 -13.89
N GLU A 298 12.29 14.65 -12.75
CA GLU A 298 12.83 13.30 -12.69
C GLU A 298 11.72 12.28 -13.00
N LYS A 299 12.05 11.28 -13.83
CA LYS A 299 11.16 10.16 -14.09
C LYS A 299 10.89 9.39 -12.79
N ASP A 300 9.68 8.86 -12.61
CA ASP A 300 9.28 8.09 -11.43
C ASP A 300 10.26 6.93 -11.09
N ASN A 301 10.90 6.33 -12.11
CA ASN A 301 11.90 5.27 -11.92
C ASN A 301 13.13 5.72 -11.13
N ASP A 302 13.51 7.01 -11.22
CA ASP A 302 14.66 7.53 -10.47
C ASP A 302 14.37 7.67 -8.97
N SER A 303 13.10 7.53 -8.58
CA SER A 303 12.67 7.59 -7.18
C SER A 303 12.69 6.24 -6.46
N THR A 304 12.85 5.13 -7.19
CA THR A 304 12.82 3.77 -6.63
C THR A 304 14.21 3.32 -6.21
N ALA A 305 14.50 3.46 -4.92
CA ALA A 305 15.84 3.31 -4.37
C ALA A 305 16.46 1.91 -4.60
N TYR A 306 15.66 0.86 -4.47
CA TYR A 306 16.16 -0.52 -4.58
C TYR A 306 16.46 -0.98 -6.02
N LEU A 307 16.08 -0.20 -7.05
CA LEU A 307 16.35 -0.57 -8.45
C LEU A 307 17.80 -0.23 -8.89
N ALA A 308 18.45 0.73 -8.22
CA ALA A 308 19.70 1.32 -8.67
C ALA A 308 20.87 0.33 -8.79
N ASN A 309 20.88 -0.72 -7.95
CA ASN A 309 22.01 -1.64 -7.81
C ASN A 309 21.61 -3.12 -7.91
N ARG A 310 20.50 -3.45 -8.58
CA ARG A 310 20.05 -4.83 -8.76
C ARG A 310 20.97 -5.59 -9.71
N LEU A 311 21.33 -6.83 -9.32
CA LEU A 311 22.22 -7.67 -10.10
C LEU A 311 21.55 -8.25 -11.34
N SER A 312 22.27 -8.28 -12.45
CA SER A 312 21.85 -8.96 -13.67
C SER A 312 22.27 -10.43 -13.63
N GLY A 313 21.54 -11.33 -14.29
CA GLY A 313 21.88 -12.73 -14.41
C GLY A 313 20.73 -13.68 -14.12
N VAL A 314 21.04 -14.98 -14.09
CA VAL A 314 20.03 -16.00 -13.76
C VAL A 314 19.75 -15.93 -12.26
N PRO A 315 18.48 -15.75 -11.84
CA PRO A 315 18.14 -15.64 -10.43
C PRO A 315 18.44 -16.96 -9.67
N GLU A 316 19.19 -16.86 -8.58
CA GLU A 316 19.45 -17.97 -7.66
C GLU A 316 18.45 -17.99 -6.49
N ILE A 317 17.88 -16.85 -6.17
CA ILE A 317 16.92 -16.68 -5.06
C ILE A 317 15.64 -16.06 -5.62
N THR A 318 14.49 -16.58 -5.20
CA THR A 318 13.18 -16.05 -5.57
C THR A 318 12.44 -15.57 -4.33
N LEU A 319 12.00 -14.32 -4.34
CA LEU A 319 11.14 -13.73 -3.32
C LEU A 319 9.72 -13.59 -3.85
N ILE A 320 8.71 -13.89 -3.04
CA ILE A 320 7.29 -13.71 -3.42
C ILE A 320 6.64 -12.73 -2.43
N GLY A 321 6.10 -11.63 -2.94
CA GLY A 321 5.39 -10.65 -2.11
C GLY A 321 5.20 -9.29 -2.78
N GLU A 322 4.93 -8.27 -1.97
CA GLU A 322 4.69 -6.90 -2.40
C GLU A 322 5.97 -6.29 -3.01
N ALA A 323 5.80 -5.52 -4.09
CA ALA A 323 6.92 -5.09 -4.93
C ALA A 323 7.99 -4.26 -4.21
N VAL A 324 7.59 -3.29 -3.38
CA VAL A 324 8.53 -2.37 -2.73
C VAL A 324 9.27 -3.05 -1.58
N THR A 325 8.55 -3.81 -0.75
CA THR A 325 9.12 -4.53 0.38
C THR A 325 10.05 -5.64 -0.08
N MET A 326 9.62 -6.45 -1.06
CA MET A 326 10.45 -7.52 -1.61
C MET A 326 11.58 -6.98 -2.48
N GLY A 327 11.39 -5.89 -3.22
CA GLY A 327 12.44 -5.21 -3.96
C GLY A 327 13.55 -4.70 -3.05
N SER A 328 13.19 -4.10 -1.91
CA SER A 328 14.15 -3.65 -0.89
C SER A 328 14.90 -4.82 -0.24
N LEU A 329 14.20 -5.92 0.03
CA LEU A 329 14.80 -7.15 0.54
C LEU A 329 15.74 -7.78 -0.48
N ALA A 330 15.36 -7.80 -1.76
CA ALA A 330 16.20 -8.29 -2.85
C ALA A 330 17.50 -7.49 -2.97
N ALA A 331 17.43 -6.16 -2.95
CA ALA A 331 18.62 -5.31 -2.98
C ALA A 331 19.58 -5.61 -1.81
N PHE A 332 19.05 -5.82 -0.60
CA PHE A 332 19.85 -6.24 0.55
C PHE A 332 20.51 -7.60 0.34
N ILE A 333 19.75 -8.61 -0.10
CA ILE A 333 20.24 -9.97 -0.33
C ILE A 333 21.34 -9.98 -1.40
N GLU A 334 21.10 -9.29 -2.53
CA GLU A 334 22.07 -9.18 -3.62
C GLU A 334 23.38 -8.52 -3.15
N LYS A 335 23.28 -7.43 -2.39
CA LYS A 335 24.45 -6.75 -1.82
C LYS A 335 25.24 -7.66 -0.87
N LYS A 336 24.54 -8.40 -0.01
CA LYS A 336 25.18 -9.24 1.02
C LYS A 336 25.76 -10.52 0.45
N TYR A 337 25.05 -11.21 -0.42
CA TYR A 337 25.42 -12.56 -0.88
C TYR A 337 25.99 -12.59 -2.30
N GLN A 338 25.94 -11.47 -3.04
CA GLN A 338 26.37 -11.34 -4.44
C GLN A 338 25.71 -12.36 -5.38
N LYS A 339 24.42 -12.64 -5.13
CA LYS A 339 23.57 -13.57 -5.88
C LYS A 339 22.38 -12.84 -6.48
N PRO A 340 22.11 -13.00 -7.80
CA PRO A 340 20.93 -12.39 -8.43
C PRO A 340 19.64 -12.90 -7.79
N VAL A 341 18.72 -11.98 -7.52
CA VAL A 341 17.42 -12.25 -6.92
C VAL A 341 16.31 -11.93 -7.94
N ARG A 342 15.24 -12.69 -7.89
CA ARG A 342 13.99 -12.38 -8.59
C ARG A 342 12.88 -12.13 -7.59
N VAL A 343 12.12 -11.04 -7.78
CA VAL A 343 10.88 -10.81 -7.09
C VAL A 343 9.71 -11.23 -7.99
N ILE A 344 8.82 -12.06 -7.49
CA ILE A 344 7.54 -12.37 -8.11
C ILE A 344 6.47 -11.67 -7.30
N CYS A 345 5.84 -10.64 -7.89
CA CYS A 345 4.76 -9.90 -7.25
C CYS A 345 3.41 -10.49 -7.66
N PRO A 346 2.63 -11.04 -6.71
CA PRO A 346 1.29 -11.58 -6.99
C PRO A 346 0.18 -10.53 -6.92
N LEU A 347 0.54 -9.29 -6.59
CA LEU A 347 -0.37 -8.17 -6.36
C LEU A 347 -0.41 -7.23 -7.57
N GLU A 348 -1.42 -6.35 -7.58
CA GLU A 348 -1.50 -5.26 -8.54
C GLU A 348 -0.36 -4.28 -8.29
N THR A 349 0.53 -4.14 -9.24
CA THR A 349 1.69 -3.25 -9.13
C THR A 349 2.03 -2.59 -10.46
N HIS A 350 2.82 -1.53 -10.39
CA HIS A 350 3.34 -0.83 -11.57
C HIS A 350 4.67 -1.44 -12.02
N GLU A 351 4.87 -1.56 -13.34
CA GLU A 351 6.10 -2.12 -13.93
C GLU A 351 7.36 -1.35 -13.51
N ASN A 352 7.24 -0.03 -13.24
CA ASN A 352 8.36 0.81 -12.79
C ASN A 352 8.81 0.52 -11.34
N LEU A 353 8.11 -0.34 -10.61
CA LEU A 353 8.52 -0.84 -9.29
C LEU A 353 9.28 -2.17 -9.38
N LEU A 354 9.48 -2.70 -10.57
CA LEU A 354 10.10 -4.02 -10.80
C LEU A 354 11.44 -3.89 -11.50
N ALA A 355 12.45 -4.63 -11.02
CA ALA A 355 13.73 -4.74 -11.70
C ALA A 355 13.62 -5.67 -12.94
N THR A 356 14.66 -5.73 -13.76
CA THR A 356 14.66 -6.51 -15.00
C THR A 356 14.39 -8.01 -14.77
N ASN A 357 14.83 -8.57 -13.63
CA ASN A 357 14.61 -9.97 -13.29
C ASN A 357 13.24 -10.23 -12.63
N ASP A 358 12.55 -9.18 -12.22
CA ASP A 358 11.30 -9.28 -11.48
C ASP A 358 10.10 -9.45 -12.42
N CYS A 359 9.01 -10.00 -11.93
CA CYS A 359 7.79 -10.20 -12.70
C CYS A 359 6.53 -10.17 -11.85
N ILE A 360 5.40 -9.96 -12.52
CA ILE A 360 4.06 -10.07 -11.93
C ILE A 360 3.53 -11.48 -12.24
N ALA A 361 2.90 -12.12 -11.27
CA ALA A 361 2.17 -13.36 -11.46
C ALA A 361 0.66 -13.13 -11.29
N ASN A 362 -0.11 -13.33 -12.36
CA ASN A 362 -1.56 -13.04 -12.36
C ASN A 362 -2.42 -14.21 -11.86
N GLY A 363 -1.83 -15.25 -11.28
CA GLY A 363 -2.54 -16.39 -10.73
C GLY A 363 -1.64 -17.56 -10.38
N GLU A 364 -2.24 -18.59 -9.79
CA GLU A 364 -1.53 -19.75 -9.24
C GLU A 364 -0.75 -20.54 -10.30
N GLU A 365 -1.36 -20.79 -11.49
CA GLU A 365 -0.67 -21.53 -12.56
C GLU A 365 0.54 -20.79 -13.12
N GLU A 366 0.47 -19.46 -13.20
CA GLU A 366 1.60 -18.65 -13.63
C GLU A 366 2.70 -18.66 -12.56
N MET A 367 2.31 -18.57 -11.30
CA MET A 367 3.22 -18.69 -10.16
C MET A 367 3.94 -20.04 -10.16
N GLU A 368 3.21 -21.16 -10.34
CA GLU A 368 3.82 -22.49 -10.43
C GLU A 368 4.84 -22.61 -11.58
N LYS A 369 4.53 -22.02 -12.75
CA LYS A 369 5.46 -22.01 -13.89
C LYS A 369 6.73 -21.23 -13.58
N LEU A 370 6.59 -20.06 -12.94
CA LEU A 370 7.71 -19.21 -12.57
C LEU A 370 8.60 -19.84 -11.48
N LEU A 371 8.03 -20.68 -10.62
CA LEU A 371 8.75 -21.36 -9.52
C LEU A 371 9.41 -22.67 -9.92
N ARG A 372 9.13 -23.22 -11.12
CA ARG A 372 9.53 -24.58 -11.51
C ARG A 372 11.01 -24.88 -11.28
N ASP A 373 11.88 -23.93 -11.59
CA ASP A 373 13.33 -24.07 -11.54
C ASP A 373 13.95 -23.24 -10.38
N ALA A 374 13.15 -22.84 -9.40
CA ALA A 374 13.63 -22.05 -8.26
C ALA A 374 14.26 -22.94 -7.19
N ASP A 375 15.54 -22.68 -6.87
CA ASP A 375 16.28 -23.43 -5.85
C ASP A 375 16.00 -22.91 -4.43
N ILE A 376 16.01 -21.58 -4.25
CA ILE A 376 15.76 -20.92 -2.97
C ILE A 376 14.54 -20.02 -3.11
N ILE A 377 13.55 -20.24 -2.26
CA ILE A 377 12.30 -19.48 -2.25
C ILE A 377 12.07 -18.86 -0.87
N VAL A 378 11.80 -17.56 -0.82
CA VAL A 378 11.39 -16.84 0.39
C VAL A 378 9.97 -16.32 0.15
N ALA A 379 9.01 -16.80 0.90
CA ALA A 379 7.59 -16.49 0.67
C ALA A 379 6.73 -16.73 1.91
N ASP A 380 5.48 -16.25 1.86
CA ASP A 380 4.47 -16.65 2.83
C ASP A 380 4.29 -18.18 2.83
N PRO A 381 4.14 -18.82 4.02
CA PRO A 381 4.01 -20.27 4.13
C PRO A 381 2.89 -20.88 3.27
N LEU A 382 1.86 -20.12 2.92
CA LEU A 382 0.77 -20.57 2.06
C LEU A 382 1.19 -20.86 0.62
N TYR A 383 2.35 -20.38 0.18
CA TYR A 383 2.92 -20.73 -1.13
C TYR A 383 3.61 -22.09 -1.16
N ARG A 384 3.96 -22.67 0.00
CA ARG A 384 4.73 -23.91 0.06
C ARG A 384 4.13 -25.07 -0.75
N PRO A 385 2.80 -25.28 -0.80
CA PRO A 385 2.19 -26.38 -1.58
C PRO A 385 2.45 -26.32 -3.08
N ILE A 386 2.68 -25.14 -3.67
CA ILE A 386 2.93 -24.95 -5.11
C ILE A 386 4.42 -24.85 -5.45
N CYS A 387 5.30 -24.83 -4.42
CA CYS A 387 6.74 -24.80 -4.63
C CYS A 387 7.31 -26.18 -4.99
N PRO A 388 8.39 -26.25 -5.79
CA PRO A 388 9.09 -27.50 -6.07
C PRO A 388 9.55 -28.17 -4.77
N LYS A 389 9.42 -29.51 -4.68
CA LYS A 389 9.76 -30.25 -3.46
C LYS A 389 11.25 -30.19 -3.09
N GLN A 390 12.10 -29.99 -4.10
CA GLN A 390 13.56 -29.88 -3.92
C GLN A 390 14.03 -28.49 -3.50
N SER A 391 13.17 -27.46 -3.62
CA SER A 391 13.55 -26.08 -3.26
C SER A 391 13.74 -25.92 -1.77
N GLN A 392 14.72 -25.11 -1.38
CA GLN A 392 14.84 -24.60 -0.03
C GLN A 392 13.83 -23.48 0.18
N PHE A 393 12.90 -23.71 1.09
CA PHE A 393 11.81 -22.75 1.36
C PHE A 393 12.00 -22.08 2.71
N TYR A 394 12.09 -20.73 2.67
CA TYR A 394 12.18 -19.87 3.85
C TYR A 394 10.86 -19.15 4.05
N GLU A 395 10.28 -19.31 5.24
CA GLU A 395 8.98 -18.74 5.57
C GLU A 395 9.08 -17.26 5.91
N LEU A 396 8.36 -16.44 5.17
CA LEU A 396 8.18 -15.01 5.38
C LEU A 396 6.67 -14.70 5.39
N PRO A 397 5.97 -14.94 6.53
CA PRO A 397 4.53 -14.73 6.61
C PRO A 397 4.14 -13.28 6.31
N HIS A 398 3.02 -13.08 5.62
CA HIS A 398 2.50 -11.77 5.23
C HIS A 398 1.01 -11.67 5.58
N ILE A 399 0.59 -10.63 6.29
CA ILE A 399 -0.79 -10.52 6.78
C ILE A 399 -1.81 -10.51 5.64
N ALA A 400 -1.56 -9.77 4.56
CA ALA A 400 -2.49 -9.74 3.43
C ALA A 400 -2.64 -11.09 2.70
N PHE A 401 -1.75 -12.06 2.92
CA PHE A 401 -1.81 -13.39 2.30
C PHE A 401 -2.37 -14.44 3.25
N SER A 402 -1.81 -14.55 4.44
CA SER A 402 -2.16 -15.58 5.42
C SER A 402 -2.97 -15.08 6.62
N GLY A 403 -3.31 -13.79 6.64
CA GLY A 403 -4.05 -13.18 7.73
C GLY A 403 -3.37 -13.37 9.08
N ARG A 404 -4.16 -13.73 10.10
CA ARG A 404 -3.66 -13.93 11.46
C ARG A 404 -3.06 -15.31 11.74
N ILE A 405 -3.03 -16.21 10.78
CA ILE A 405 -2.56 -17.60 10.96
C ILE A 405 -1.18 -17.63 11.59
N PHE A 406 -0.26 -16.80 11.08
CA PHE A 406 1.13 -16.72 11.54
C PHE A 406 1.43 -15.46 12.38
N LEU A 407 0.43 -14.78 12.92
CA LEU A 407 0.61 -13.53 13.66
C LEU A 407 1.58 -13.65 14.85
N LYS A 408 1.60 -14.81 15.54
CA LYS A 408 2.54 -15.05 16.64
C LYS A 408 4.00 -15.08 16.17
N ASP A 409 4.25 -15.65 15.01
CA ASP A 409 5.58 -15.69 14.41
C ASP A 409 5.99 -14.31 13.89
N ILE A 410 5.09 -13.57 13.28
CA ILE A 410 5.31 -12.18 12.87
C ILE A 410 5.67 -11.32 14.09
N LYS A 411 4.90 -11.35 15.17
CA LYS A 411 5.18 -10.57 16.39
C LYS A 411 6.52 -10.91 17.04
N ARG A 412 6.94 -12.19 16.98
CA ARG A 412 8.14 -12.67 17.67
C ARG A 412 9.42 -12.58 16.82
N LYS A 413 9.35 -12.99 15.56
CA LYS A 413 10.54 -13.20 14.73
C LYS A 413 10.85 -12.02 13.80
N TYR A 414 9.81 -11.37 13.26
CA TYR A 414 9.97 -10.35 12.24
C TYR A 414 10.77 -9.12 12.68
N PRO A 415 10.54 -8.55 13.88
CA PRO A 415 11.29 -7.38 14.31
C PRO A 415 12.78 -7.59 14.26
N GLU A 416 13.24 -8.77 14.70
CA GLU A 416 14.67 -9.10 14.71
C GLU A 416 15.16 -9.47 13.31
N MET A 417 14.41 -10.31 12.60
CA MET A 417 14.84 -10.90 11.33
C MET A 417 14.91 -9.86 10.20
N ILE A 418 13.90 -9.00 10.08
CA ILE A 418 13.76 -8.06 8.96
C ILE A 418 14.38 -6.70 9.28
N TYR A 419 14.19 -6.20 10.52
CA TYR A 419 14.51 -4.80 10.84
C TYR A 419 15.74 -4.61 11.73
N GLN A 420 16.21 -5.61 12.46
CA GLN A 420 17.30 -5.47 13.45
C GLN A 420 18.51 -6.38 13.21
N SER A 421 18.36 -7.55 12.62
CA SER A 421 19.40 -8.55 12.54
C SER A 421 19.97 -8.71 11.15
N GLN A 422 21.29 -8.51 11.01
CA GLN A 422 22.03 -8.77 9.77
C GLN A 422 22.33 -10.27 9.55
N GLU A 423 22.12 -11.14 10.53
CA GLU A 423 22.69 -12.50 10.52
C GLU A 423 21.68 -13.64 10.29
N LYS A 424 20.37 -13.41 10.35
CA LYS A 424 19.38 -14.50 10.47
C LYS A 424 18.35 -14.63 9.33
N ILE A 425 18.53 -13.98 8.18
CA ILE A 425 17.55 -14.09 7.08
C ILE A 425 17.72 -15.36 6.26
N MET A 426 18.89 -16.01 6.28
CA MET A 426 19.15 -17.33 5.69
C MET A 426 20.04 -18.18 6.60
#